data_e855c0979aa71b72f88da21d8fe149dc
#
_entry.id   e855c0979aa71b72f88da21d8fe149dc
#
_cell.length_a   1.000
_cell.length_b   1.000
_cell.length_c   1.000
_cell.angle_alpha   90.00
_cell.angle_beta   90.00
_cell.angle_gamma   90.00
#
_symmetry.space_group_name_H-M   'P 1'
#
loop_
_entity.id
_entity.type
_entity.pdbx_description
1 polymer ?
#
loop_
_entity_poly.entity_id
_entity_poly.type
_entity_poly.pdbx_seq_one_letter_code
_entity_poly.pdbx_strand_id
1 'polypeptide(L)'
;MHIPLPTHTLYAYTGGKPFNPAQPTAVFIHGVLNDHSVWILQTRYMAHHGWNVLAIDLPGHCKSEGTPPQSVEEAADTVIALLDALKIEKAALIGHSFG
;
A
#
# COMPACT_ATOMS: atom_id res chain seq x y z
N MET A 1 -2.70 4.51 8.29
CA MET A 1 -2.23 5.78 7.69
C MET A 1 -3.08 6.10 6.49
N HIS A 2 -3.66 7.27 6.46
CA HIS A 2 -4.47 7.74 5.33
C HIS A 2 -3.63 8.69 4.49
N ILE A 3 -3.58 8.43 3.17
CA ILE A 3 -2.72 9.18 2.25
C ILE A 3 -3.60 9.85 1.22
N PRO A 4 -3.67 11.21 1.21
CA PRO A 4 -4.45 11.90 0.18
C PRO A 4 -3.76 11.80 -1.17
N LEU A 5 -4.50 11.32 -2.16
CA LEU A 5 -4.09 11.27 -3.56
C LEU A 5 -4.88 12.32 -4.35
N PRO A 6 -4.52 12.59 -5.61
CA PRO A 6 -5.22 13.64 -6.36
C PRO A 6 -6.73 13.45 -6.48
N THR A 7 -7.22 12.21 -6.52
CA THR A 7 -8.65 11.93 -6.73
C THR A 7 -9.36 11.33 -5.53
N HIS A 8 -8.63 10.80 -4.55
CA HIS A 8 -9.22 10.13 -3.38
C HIS A 8 -8.18 9.92 -2.30
N THR A 9 -8.61 9.45 -1.12
CA THR A 9 -7.71 9.10 -0.02
C THR A 9 -7.51 7.59 0.03
N LEU A 10 -6.23 7.16 0.08
CA LEU A 10 -5.86 5.76 0.17
C LEU A 10 -5.47 5.42 1.60
N TYR A 11 -5.87 4.25 2.06
CA TYR A 11 -5.43 3.74 3.36
C TYR A 11 -4.28 2.76 3.20
N ALA A 12 -3.25 2.89 4.08
CA ALA A 12 -2.15 1.94 4.15
C ALA A 12 -1.88 1.57 5.61
N TYR A 13 -1.79 0.27 5.90
CA TYR A 13 -1.35 -0.22 7.19
C TYR A 13 0.18 -0.26 7.22
N THR A 14 0.78 0.27 8.27
CA THR A 14 2.23 0.46 8.36
C THR A 14 2.94 -0.60 9.21
N GLY A 15 2.30 -1.70 9.51
CA GLY A 15 2.91 -2.79 10.27
C GLY A 15 3.04 -2.50 11.78
N GLY A 16 2.36 -1.46 12.27
CA GLY A 16 2.45 -1.07 13.68
C GLY A 16 3.62 -0.15 13.99
N LYS A 17 4.34 0.33 12.98
CA LYS A 17 5.45 1.27 13.14
C LYS A 17 5.21 2.52 12.29
N PRO A 18 5.66 3.70 12.75
CA PRO A 18 5.56 4.91 11.93
C PRO A 18 6.50 4.85 10.74
N PHE A 19 6.16 5.58 9.68
CA PHE A 19 6.99 5.69 8.49
C PHE A 19 8.30 6.42 8.83
N ASN A 20 9.42 5.85 8.39
CA ASN A 20 10.76 6.43 8.60
C ASN A 20 11.45 6.58 7.24
N PRO A 21 11.67 7.82 6.75
CA PRO A 21 12.29 8.03 5.44
C PRO A 21 13.68 7.42 5.26
N ALA A 22 14.37 7.11 6.35
CA ALA A 22 15.71 6.53 6.30
C ALA A 22 15.71 5.02 6.03
N GLN A 23 14.54 4.37 6.07
CA GLN A 23 14.44 2.93 5.88
C GLN A 23 13.94 2.58 4.48
N PRO A 24 14.31 1.41 3.94
CA PRO A 24 13.71 0.93 2.69
C PRO A 24 12.22 0.65 2.86
N THR A 25 11.47 0.73 1.76
CA THR A 25 10.02 0.61 1.77
C THR A 25 9.57 -0.62 0.99
N ALA A 26 8.63 -1.36 1.57
CA ALA A 26 7.93 -2.45 0.91
C ALA A 26 6.43 -2.11 0.83
N VAL A 27 5.86 -2.22 -0.37
CA VAL A 27 4.44 -2.01 -0.61
C VAL A 27 3.77 -3.36 -0.86
N PHE A 28 2.75 -3.67 -0.06
CA PHE A 28 2.01 -4.92 -0.16
C PHE A 28 0.66 -4.65 -0.79
N ILE A 29 0.34 -5.38 -1.86
CA ILE A 29 -0.87 -5.17 -2.66
C ILE A 29 -1.72 -6.43 -2.57
N HIS A 30 -2.91 -6.32 -2.00
CA HIS A 30 -3.82 -7.46 -1.84
C HIS A 30 -4.51 -7.83 -3.15
N GLY A 31 -5.11 -9.02 -3.18
CA GLY A 31 -5.93 -9.45 -4.30
C GLY A 31 -7.29 -8.75 -4.31
N VAL A 32 -8.01 -8.89 -5.43
CA VAL A 32 -9.35 -8.34 -5.59
C VAL A 32 -10.28 -8.91 -4.51
N LEU A 33 -11.11 -8.05 -3.91
CA LEU A 33 -12.05 -8.37 -2.83
C LEU A 33 -11.39 -8.70 -1.48
N ASN A 34 -10.09 -8.45 -1.36
CA ASN A 34 -9.37 -8.56 -0.10
C ASN A 34 -9.08 -7.16 0.44
N ASP A 35 -8.20 -7.06 1.42
CA ASP A 35 -7.74 -5.80 1.98
C ASP A 35 -6.35 -5.98 2.59
N HIS A 36 -5.84 -4.92 3.25
CA HIS A 36 -4.50 -4.93 3.83
C HIS A 36 -4.27 -6.06 4.83
N SER A 37 -5.33 -6.57 5.48
CA SER A 37 -5.21 -7.53 6.57
C SER A 37 -4.67 -8.90 6.12
N VAL A 38 -4.75 -9.22 4.83
CA VAL A 38 -4.20 -10.49 4.31
C VAL A 38 -2.68 -10.57 4.52
N TRP A 39 -2.02 -9.44 4.73
CA TRP A 39 -0.57 -9.35 4.90
C TRP A 39 -0.14 -9.17 6.35
N ILE A 40 -1.04 -9.34 7.33
CA ILE A 40 -0.79 -8.90 8.71
C ILE A 40 0.49 -9.50 9.32
N LEU A 41 0.77 -10.77 9.08
CA LEU A 41 1.96 -11.40 9.65
C LEU A 41 3.25 -10.91 8.98
N GLN A 42 3.25 -10.85 7.66
CA GLN A 42 4.41 -10.41 6.88
C GLN A 42 4.75 -8.95 7.14
N THR A 43 3.73 -8.09 7.19
CA THR A 43 3.94 -6.66 7.39
C THR A 43 4.49 -6.35 8.78
N ARG A 44 3.95 -7.01 9.81
CA ARG A 44 4.45 -6.79 11.17
C ARG A 44 5.88 -7.28 11.33
N TYR A 45 6.20 -8.42 10.75
CA TYR A 45 7.57 -8.93 10.77
C TYR A 45 8.54 -7.94 10.13
N MET A 46 8.26 -7.48 8.91
CA MET A 46 9.16 -6.58 8.18
C MET A 46 9.27 -5.22 8.87
N ALA A 47 8.16 -4.68 9.39
CA ALA A 47 8.19 -3.40 10.09
C ALA A 47 9.10 -3.43 11.32
N HIS A 48 9.17 -4.56 12.00
CA HIS A 48 10.04 -4.72 13.17
C HIS A 48 11.49 -5.09 12.80
N HIS A 49 11.80 -5.21 11.51
CA HIS A 49 13.13 -5.59 11.01
C HIS A 49 13.72 -4.54 10.06
N GLY A 50 13.38 -3.27 10.29
CA GLY A 50 14.03 -2.16 9.59
C GLY A 50 13.42 -1.77 8.25
N TRP A 51 12.16 -2.17 7.96
CA TRP A 51 11.46 -1.80 6.74
C TRP A 51 10.30 -0.87 7.04
N ASN A 52 10.11 0.11 6.15
CA ASN A 52 8.81 0.76 6.06
C ASN A 52 7.86 -0.19 5.34
N VAL A 53 6.66 -0.35 5.86
CA VAL A 53 5.65 -1.21 5.27
C VAL A 53 4.43 -0.38 4.92
N LEU A 54 3.92 -0.57 3.72
CA LEU A 54 2.69 0.06 3.26
C LEU A 54 1.80 -1.05 2.69
N ALA A 55 0.97 -1.64 3.54
CA ALA A 55 -0.02 -2.60 3.09
C ALA A 55 -1.29 -1.83 2.75
N ILE A 56 -1.48 -1.56 1.47
CA ILE A 56 -2.56 -0.68 1.02
C ILE A 56 -3.88 -1.41 0.90
N ASP A 57 -4.97 -0.68 1.14
CA ASP A 57 -6.29 -1.06 0.66
C ASP A 57 -6.47 -0.43 -0.71
N LEU A 58 -6.68 -1.23 -1.76
CA LEU A 58 -6.91 -0.72 -3.10
C LEU A 58 -8.14 0.20 -3.11
N PRO A 59 -8.22 1.15 -4.06
CA PRO A 59 -9.39 2.02 -4.15
C PRO A 59 -10.69 1.23 -4.13
N GLY A 60 -11.67 1.71 -3.36
CA GLY A 60 -12.96 1.04 -3.21
C GLY A 60 -12.94 -0.19 -2.30
N HIS A 61 -11.82 -0.50 -1.66
CA HIS A 61 -11.68 -1.63 -0.74
C HIS A 61 -11.47 -1.15 0.68
N CYS A 62 -12.13 -1.80 1.63
CA CYS A 62 -11.98 -1.59 3.07
C CYS A 62 -11.96 -0.09 3.44
N LYS A 63 -10.82 0.43 3.91
CA LYS A 63 -10.70 1.81 4.40
C LYS A 63 -10.29 2.83 3.33
N SER A 64 -10.03 2.38 2.10
CA SER A 64 -9.72 3.29 1.00
C SER A 64 -10.98 3.75 0.29
N GLU A 65 -10.96 5.02 -0.12
CA GLU A 65 -12.03 5.61 -0.92
C GLU A 65 -11.83 5.29 -2.40
N GLY A 66 -12.79 5.73 -3.21
CA GLY A 66 -12.67 5.64 -4.66
C GLY A 66 -13.36 4.42 -5.25
N THR A 67 -13.09 4.19 -6.52
CA THR A 67 -13.67 3.09 -7.29
C THR A 67 -12.64 1.97 -7.42
N PRO A 68 -13.04 0.69 -7.29
CA PRO A 68 -12.11 -0.42 -7.49
C PRO A 68 -11.46 -0.34 -8.88
N PRO A 69 -10.14 -0.66 -8.99
CA PRO A 69 -9.49 -0.62 -10.29
C PRO A 69 -10.07 -1.66 -11.24
N GLN A 70 -10.21 -1.27 -12.50
CA GLN A 70 -10.77 -2.12 -13.55
C GLN A 70 -9.70 -2.91 -14.30
N SER A 71 -8.42 -2.59 -14.07
CA SER A 71 -7.32 -3.22 -14.78
C SER A 71 -6.05 -3.17 -13.94
N VAL A 72 -5.04 -3.95 -14.37
CA VAL A 72 -3.71 -3.91 -13.73
C VAL A 72 -3.09 -2.53 -13.90
N GLU A 73 -3.32 -1.87 -15.04
CA GLU A 73 -2.81 -0.52 -15.29
C GLU A 73 -3.38 0.50 -14.30
N GLU A 74 -4.67 0.42 -14.00
CA GLU A 74 -5.28 1.32 -13.01
C GLU A 74 -4.72 1.07 -11.62
N ALA A 75 -4.51 -0.19 -11.24
CA ALA A 75 -3.90 -0.53 -9.97
C ALA A 75 -2.46 0.00 -9.89
N ALA A 76 -1.71 -0.14 -10.99
CA ALA A 76 -0.35 0.38 -11.06
C ALA A 76 -0.31 1.91 -10.92
N ASP A 77 -1.25 2.61 -11.56
CA ASP A 77 -1.36 4.07 -11.43
C ASP A 77 -1.60 4.47 -9.97
N THR A 78 -2.41 3.72 -9.25
CA THR A 78 -2.65 3.97 -7.83
C THR A 78 -1.36 3.83 -7.02
N VAL A 79 -0.58 2.80 -7.27
CA VAL A 79 0.69 2.59 -6.57
C VAL A 79 1.67 3.71 -6.90
N ILE A 80 1.76 4.12 -8.16
CA ILE A 80 2.63 5.23 -8.57
C ILE A 80 2.21 6.51 -7.86
N ALA A 81 0.91 6.82 -7.81
CA ALA A 81 0.41 7.98 -7.12
C ALA A 81 0.75 7.96 -5.62
N LEU A 82 0.67 6.78 -5.01
CA LEU A 82 1.05 6.58 -3.60
C LEU A 82 2.52 6.90 -3.38
N LEU A 83 3.41 6.35 -4.21
CA LEU A 83 4.84 6.57 -4.09
C LEU A 83 5.19 8.04 -4.31
N ASP A 84 4.55 8.70 -5.27
CA ASP A 84 4.76 10.12 -5.52
C ASP A 84 4.29 10.96 -4.34
N ALA A 85 3.13 10.65 -3.76
CA ALA A 85 2.59 11.39 -2.62
C ALA A 85 3.51 11.31 -1.41
N LEU A 86 4.20 10.19 -1.21
CA LEU A 86 5.12 9.99 -0.10
C LEU A 86 6.58 10.27 -0.48
N LYS A 87 6.83 10.69 -1.72
CA LYS A 87 8.17 11.00 -2.24
C LYS A 87 9.13 9.81 -2.12
N ILE A 88 8.63 8.63 -2.42
CA ILE A 88 9.41 7.39 -2.38
C ILE A 88 9.91 7.09 -3.79
N GLU A 89 11.23 7.06 -3.97
CA GLU A 89 11.84 6.81 -5.28
C GLU A 89 11.94 5.33 -5.61
N LYS A 90 12.17 4.48 -4.59
CA LYS A 90 12.33 3.04 -4.78
C LYS A 90 11.56 2.29 -3.70
N ALA A 91 10.89 1.23 -4.12
CA ALA A 91 10.16 0.37 -3.20
C ALA A 91 10.12 -1.07 -3.73
N ALA A 92 10.09 -2.04 -2.81
CA ALA A 92 9.79 -3.41 -3.16
C ALA A 92 8.26 -3.55 -3.23
N LEU A 93 7.76 -4.17 -4.29
CA LEU A 93 6.32 -4.40 -4.47
C LEU A 93 6.02 -5.88 -4.28
N ILE A 94 5.12 -6.18 -3.36
CA ILE A 94 4.69 -7.55 -3.09
C ILE A 94 3.20 -7.63 -3.40
N GLY A 95 2.85 -8.39 -4.41
CA GLY A 95 1.47 -8.57 -4.83
C GLY A 95 0.98 -9.99 -4.64
N HIS A 96 -0.34 -10.15 -4.56
CA HIS A 96 -0.98 -11.45 -4.49
C HIS A 96 -2.22 -11.45 -5.39
N SER A 97 -2.36 -12.48 -6.22
CA SER A 97 -3.49 -12.64 -7.14
C SER A 97 -3.54 -11.50 -8.17
N PHE A 98 -4.39 -10.49 -7.95
CA PHE A 98 -4.53 -9.37 -8.87
C PHE A 98 -3.26 -8.52 -8.97
N GLY A 99 -2.57 -8.38 -7.84
CA GLY A 99 -1.36 -7.56 -7.81
C GLY A 99 -0.22 -8.21 -8.55
#